data_1b21ceb70a7e1be99c4012897304bed7
#
_entry.id   1b21ceb70a7e1be99c4012897304bed7
#
_cell.length_a   1.000
_cell.length_b   1.000
_cell.length_c   1.000
_cell.angle_alpha   90.00
_cell.angle_beta   90.00
_cell.angle_gamma   90.00
#
_symmetry.space_group_name_H-M   'P 1'
#
loop_
_entity.id
_entity.type
_entity.pdbx_description
1 polymer ?
#
loop_
_entity_poly.entity_id
_entity_poly.type
_entity_poly.pdbx_seq_one_letter_code
_entity_poly.pdbx_strand_id
1 'polypeptide(L)'
;MKSEDISRRSFLKRAAALSAAAAIPSFWIPSKANAMPGVPFVSANEKVRIAFIGIGNRGGEIAQELYKTGLCEVVALCDVDMGAPHTQKLISMFPKVPRFQDFRQMFDKMADNVMKERKRH
;
A
#
# COMPACT_ATOMS: atom_id res chain seq x y z
N MET A 1 -3.32 -43.74 -11.56
CA MET A 1 -3.21 -42.37 -12.05
C MET A 1 -1.80 -41.86 -11.77
N LYS A 2 -1.06 -41.67 -12.82
CA LYS A 2 0.24 -41.03 -12.69
C LYS A 2 0.00 -39.56 -12.36
N SER A 3 0.39 -39.14 -11.15
CA SER A 3 0.56 -37.70 -10.86
C SER A 3 1.67 -37.23 -11.81
N GLU A 4 1.30 -36.50 -12.82
CA GLU A 4 2.31 -35.80 -13.60
C GLU A 4 2.98 -34.78 -12.69
N ASP A 5 4.20 -35.08 -12.28
CA ASP A 5 5.07 -34.10 -11.69
C ASP A 5 5.30 -32.97 -12.67
N ILE A 6 4.47 -31.99 -12.62
CA ILE A 6 4.65 -30.75 -13.39
C ILE A 6 5.86 -30.05 -12.80
N SER A 7 7.01 -30.24 -13.45
CA SER A 7 8.21 -29.51 -13.04
C SER A 7 7.95 -28.01 -13.19
N ARG A 8 8.55 -27.21 -12.30
CA ARG A 8 8.46 -25.75 -12.39
C ARG A 8 8.83 -25.23 -13.78
N ARG A 9 9.75 -25.90 -14.43
CA ARG A 9 10.20 -25.56 -15.78
C ARG A 9 9.13 -25.82 -16.84
N SER A 10 8.42 -26.94 -16.76
CA SER A 10 7.35 -27.24 -17.71
C SER A 10 6.13 -26.34 -17.47
N PHE A 11 5.84 -26.00 -16.23
CA PHE A 11 4.80 -25.03 -15.89
C PHE A 11 5.10 -23.65 -16.51
N LEU A 12 6.32 -23.14 -16.35
CA LEU A 12 6.75 -21.87 -16.93
C LEU A 12 6.68 -21.87 -18.45
N LYS A 13 7.07 -22.98 -19.11
CA LYS A 13 6.95 -23.12 -20.55
C LYS A 13 5.50 -23.08 -21.03
N ARG A 14 4.61 -23.76 -20.34
CA ARG A 14 3.17 -23.74 -20.65
C ARG A 14 2.54 -22.37 -20.38
N ALA A 15 2.89 -21.73 -19.28
CA ALA A 15 2.44 -20.38 -18.95
C ALA A 15 2.95 -19.36 -19.98
N ALA A 16 4.20 -19.47 -20.42
CA ALA A 16 4.77 -18.60 -21.46
C ALA A 16 4.07 -18.80 -22.81
N ALA A 17 3.75 -20.03 -23.19
CA ALA A 17 3.03 -20.32 -24.43
C ALA A 17 1.60 -19.76 -24.42
N LEU A 18 0.89 -19.88 -23.29
CA LEU A 18 -0.45 -19.33 -23.12
C LEU A 18 -0.43 -17.81 -23.09
N SER A 19 0.55 -17.20 -22.44
CA SER A 19 0.69 -15.75 -22.38
C SER A 19 1.10 -15.16 -23.74
N ALA A 20 1.89 -15.85 -24.54
CA ALA A 20 2.24 -15.42 -25.87
C ALA A 20 1.04 -15.38 -26.82
N ALA A 21 0.11 -16.33 -26.71
CA ALA A 21 -1.11 -16.34 -27.51
C ALA A 21 -2.12 -15.24 -27.08
N ALA A 22 -2.11 -14.86 -25.82
CA ALA A 22 -3.01 -13.85 -25.25
C ALA A 22 -2.41 -12.44 -25.18
N ALA A 23 -1.09 -12.31 -25.35
CA ALA A 23 -0.36 -11.08 -25.05
C ALA A 23 -0.49 -10.01 -26.14
N ILE A 24 -0.79 -10.38 -27.38
CA ILE A 24 -0.84 -9.43 -28.49
C ILE A 24 -1.88 -8.33 -28.29
N PRO A 25 -3.09 -8.61 -27.77
CA PRO A 25 -4.07 -7.56 -27.50
C PRO A 25 -3.73 -6.66 -26.30
N SER A 26 -2.88 -7.13 -25.39
CA SER A 26 -2.61 -6.39 -24.14
C SER A 26 -1.82 -5.11 -24.34
N PHE A 27 -1.07 -4.98 -25.41
CA PHE A 27 -0.37 -3.72 -25.77
C PHE A 27 -1.31 -2.57 -26.11
N TRP A 28 -2.50 -2.91 -26.57
CA TRP A 28 -3.49 -1.95 -27.06
C TRP A 28 -4.53 -1.59 -26.02
N ILE A 29 -4.47 -2.23 -24.85
CA ILE A 29 -5.42 -1.98 -23.78
C ILE A 29 -5.00 -0.68 -23.08
N PRO A 30 -5.84 0.36 -23.10
CA PRO A 30 -5.58 1.57 -22.32
C PRO A 30 -5.37 1.20 -20.85
N SER A 31 -4.58 1.97 -20.14
CA SER A 31 -4.27 1.72 -18.71
C SER A 31 -5.51 1.48 -17.84
N LYS A 32 -6.66 2.02 -18.23
CA LYS A 32 -7.96 1.79 -17.58
C LYS A 32 -8.46 0.35 -17.72
N ALA A 33 -8.10 -0.34 -18.79
CA ALA A 33 -8.55 -1.70 -19.04
C ALA A 33 -7.60 -2.76 -18.48
N ASN A 34 -6.44 -2.36 -17.96
CA ASN A 34 -5.51 -3.25 -17.29
C ASN A 34 -5.93 -3.60 -15.85
N ALA A 35 -7.02 -3.02 -15.36
CA ALA A 35 -7.60 -3.43 -14.10
C ALA A 35 -8.07 -4.88 -14.20
N MET A 36 -7.58 -5.75 -13.33
CA MET A 36 -8.06 -7.13 -13.22
C MET A 36 -9.56 -7.13 -12.93
N PRO A 37 -10.35 -8.00 -13.61
CA PRO A 37 -11.76 -8.14 -13.27
C PRO A 37 -11.93 -8.48 -11.79
N GLY A 38 -12.75 -7.72 -11.08
CA GLY A 38 -13.00 -7.91 -9.65
C GLY A 38 -12.07 -7.14 -8.72
N VAL A 39 -11.01 -6.51 -9.23
CA VAL A 39 -10.19 -5.58 -8.46
C VAL A 39 -10.72 -4.17 -8.67
N PRO A 40 -11.09 -3.43 -7.60
CA PRO A 40 -11.56 -2.07 -7.75
C PRO A 40 -10.47 -1.23 -8.44
N PHE A 41 -10.87 -0.53 -9.48
CA PHE A 41 -9.98 0.40 -10.16
C PHE A 41 -9.65 1.55 -9.22
N VAL A 42 -8.37 1.66 -8.86
CA VAL A 42 -7.87 2.80 -8.11
C VAL A 42 -7.45 3.86 -9.11
N SER A 43 -8.13 4.99 -9.08
CA SER A 43 -7.77 6.14 -9.91
C SER A 43 -6.35 6.59 -9.59
N ALA A 44 -5.59 7.00 -10.61
CA ALA A 44 -4.28 7.61 -10.42
C ALA A 44 -4.30 8.86 -9.52
N ASN A 45 -5.48 9.45 -9.32
CA ASN A 45 -5.68 10.58 -8.43
C ASN A 45 -5.93 10.17 -6.97
N GLU A 46 -6.18 8.90 -6.71
CA GLU A 46 -6.33 8.41 -5.34
C GLU A 46 -4.98 8.11 -4.74
N LYS A 47 -4.66 8.83 -3.68
CA LYS A 47 -3.45 8.60 -2.90
C LYS A 47 -3.60 7.39 -1.99
N VAL A 48 -2.55 6.62 -1.84
CA VAL A 48 -2.50 5.53 -0.86
C VAL A 48 -2.46 6.14 0.54
N ARG A 49 -3.37 5.72 1.41
CA ARG A 49 -3.41 6.17 2.80
C ARG A 49 -2.47 5.31 3.63
N ILE A 50 -1.48 5.92 4.24
CA ILE A 50 -0.41 5.25 4.98
C ILE A 50 -0.36 5.74 6.42
N ALA A 51 -0.31 4.78 7.35
CA ALA A 51 0.07 5.03 8.74
C ALA A 51 1.50 4.54 8.96
N PHE A 52 2.32 5.34 9.61
CA PHE A 52 3.70 4.98 9.92
C PHE A 52 3.85 4.56 11.37
N ILE A 53 4.50 3.42 11.58
CA ILE A 53 4.86 2.91 12.90
C ILE A 53 6.38 2.85 12.98
N GLY A 54 6.96 3.49 14.01
CA GLY A 54 8.40 3.64 14.13
C GLY A 54 8.93 4.76 13.25
N ILE A 55 8.71 6.00 13.67
CA ILE A 55 8.99 7.21 12.89
C ILE A 55 10.32 7.89 13.26
N GLY A 56 11.08 7.28 14.15
CA GLY A 56 12.41 7.80 14.51
C GLY A 56 13.50 7.35 13.54
N ASN A 57 14.55 8.13 13.40
CA ASN A 57 15.73 7.79 12.59
C ASN A 57 15.37 7.23 11.19
N ARG A 58 15.73 6.00 10.91
CA ARG A 58 15.50 5.37 9.61
C ARG A 58 14.04 5.31 9.20
N GLY A 59 13.14 5.02 10.13
CA GLY A 59 11.70 5.03 9.87
C GLY A 59 11.20 6.41 9.44
N GLY A 60 11.69 7.46 10.05
CA GLY A 60 11.39 8.84 9.67
C GLY A 60 11.92 9.21 8.28
N GLU A 61 13.12 8.75 7.92
CA GLU A 61 13.67 8.94 6.58
C GLU A 61 12.82 8.27 5.50
N ILE A 62 12.44 7.02 5.72
CA ILE A 62 11.58 6.27 4.80
C ILE A 62 10.23 6.96 4.63
N ALA A 63 9.64 7.42 5.72
CA ALA A 63 8.37 8.14 5.69
C ALA A 63 8.46 9.43 4.87
N GLN A 64 9.54 10.19 5.01
CA GLN A 64 9.77 11.40 4.22
C GLN A 64 9.94 11.10 2.73
N GLU A 65 10.70 10.07 2.39
CA GLU A 65 10.91 9.66 1.00
C GLU A 65 9.59 9.20 0.34
N LEU A 66 8.79 8.42 1.02
CA LEU A 66 7.48 8.03 0.54
C LEU A 66 6.54 9.24 0.34
N TYR A 67 6.54 10.16 1.29
CA TYR A 67 5.73 11.37 1.18
C TYR A 67 6.13 12.26 0.00
N LYS A 68 7.43 12.37 -0.28
CA LYS A 68 7.94 13.13 -1.43
C LYS A 68 7.46 12.61 -2.78
N THR A 69 7.10 11.34 -2.88
CA THR A 69 6.56 10.79 -4.14
C THR A 69 5.25 11.42 -4.57
N GLY A 70 4.51 12.04 -3.63
CA GLY A 70 3.18 12.59 -3.90
C GLY A 70 2.08 11.55 -4.07
N LEU A 71 2.40 10.26 -3.92
CA LEU A 71 1.47 9.14 -4.15
C LEU A 71 0.78 8.65 -2.86
N CYS A 72 1.15 9.20 -1.73
CA CYS A 72 0.59 8.78 -0.44
C CYS A 72 0.08 9.96 0.39
N GLU A 73 -0.90 9.66 1.23
CA GLU A 73 -1.44 10.53 2.25
C GLU A 73 -1.13 9.92 3.62
N VAL A 74 -0.51 10.68 4.49
CA VAL A 74 -0.19 10.22 5.85
C VAL A 74 -1.42 10.40 6.73
N VAL A 75 -1.90 9.31 7.29
CA VAL A 75 -3.15 9.31 8.08
C VAL A 75 -2.95 9.09 9.58
N ALA A 76 -1.82 8.54 9.97
CA ALA A 76 -1.46 8.39 11.39
C ALA A 76 0.05 8.24 11.57
N LEU A 77 0.54 8.65 12.72
CA LEU A 77 1.92 8.47 13.16
C LEU A 77 1.94 7.73 14.50
N CYS A 78 2.78 6.73 14.62
CA CYS A 78 2.93 5.97 15.84
C CYS A 78 4.40 5.71 16.15
N ASP A 79 4.78 5.95 17.37
CA ASP A 79 6.10 5.58 17.90
C ASP A 79 6.00 5.41 19.41
N VAL A 80 6.72 4.45 19.95
CA VAL A 80 6.77 4.22 21.40
C VAL A 80 7.35 5.41 22.16
N ASP A 81 8.16 6.20 21.48
CA ASP A 81 8.81 7.40 22.06
C ASP A 81 8.48 8.66 21.26
N MET A 82 7.22 9.06 21.29
CA MET A 82 6.73 10.25 20.59
C MET A 82 7.35 11.56 21.07
N GLY A 83 7.93 11.57 22.26
CA GLY A 83 8.61 12.74 22.82
C GLY A 83 10.08 12.87 22.43
N ALA A 84 10.65 11.83 21.81
CA ALA A 84 12.06 11.82 21.49
C ALA A 84 12.43 12.85 20.42
N PRO A 85 13.63 13.47 20.50
CA PRO A 85 14.06 14.45 19.50
C PRO A 85 14.08 13.92 18.06
N HIS A 86 14.41 12.65 17.88
CA HIS A 86 14.50 12.03 16.56
C HIS A 86 13.14 11.80 15.87
N THR A 87 12.03 11.88 16.63
CA THR A 87 10.68 11.79 16.07
C THR A 87 10.10 13.17 15.70
N GLN A 88 10.61 14.24 16.30
CA GLN A 88 10.03 15.57 16.17
C GLN A 88 10.05 16.13 14.75
N LYS A 89 11.06 15.77 13.97
CA LYS A 89 11.15 16.22 12.58
C LYS A 89 9.96 15.76 11.75
N LEU A 90 9.59 14.49 11.85
CA LEU A 90 8.44 13.96 11.11
C LEU A 90 7.11 14.48 11.69
N ILE A 91 7.01 14.57 13.01
CA ILE A 91 5.82 15.12 13.68
C ILE A 91 5.55 16.55 13.24
N SER A 92 6.59 17.37 13.12
CA SER A 92 6.44 18.76 12.68
C SER A 92 6.01 18.91 11.22
N MET A 93 6.32 17.93 10.37
CA MET A 93 5.85 17.88 8.99
C MET A 93 4.34 17.60 8.89
N PHE A 94 3.77 16.92 9.87
CA PHE A 94 2.37 16.49 9.87
C PHE A 94 1.67 16.91 11.16
N PRO A 95 1.46 18.22 11.40
CA PRO A 95 0.93 18.68 12.68
C PRO A 95 -0.54 18.32 12.93
N LYS A 96 -1.29 18.04 11.88
CA LYS A 96 -2.73 17.69 11.96
C LYS A 96 -3.00 16.19 12.00
N VAL A 97 -1.98 15.36 11.79
CA VAL A 97 -2.13 13.91 11.75
C VAL A 97 -2.20 13.36 13.17
N PRO A 98 -3.12 12.42 13.45
CA PRO A 98 -3.23 11.77 14.75
C PRO A 98 -1.94 11.05 15.14
N ARG A 99 -1.57 11.11 16.40
CA ARG A 99 -0.36 10.51 16.96
C ARG A 99 -0.71 9.48 18.01
N PHE A 100 0.01 8.37 18.00
CA PHE A 100 -0.21 7.26 18.91
C PHE A 100 1.14 6.78 19.46
N GLN A 101 1.16 6.40 20.74
CA GLN A 101 2.29 5.69 21.32
C GLN A 101 2.12 4.16 21.25
N ASP A 102 0.88 3.70 21.21
CA ASP A 102 0.55 2.29 21.10
C ASP A 102 -0.12 2.02 19.74
N PHE A 103 0.52 1.18 18.93
CA PHE A 103 0.01 0.81 17.62
C PHE A 103 -1.35 0.10 17.68
N ARG A 104 -1.67 -0.56 18.78
CA ARG A 104 -2.97 -1.23 18.97
C ARG A 104 -4.10 -0.22 19.02
N GLN A 105 -3.90 0.86 19.80
CA GLN A 105 -4.86 1.97 19.84
C GLN A 105 -5.00 2.65 18.48
N MET A 106 -3.90 2.76 17.75
CA MET A 106 -3.93 3.29 16.39
C MET A 106 -4.80 2.42 15.49
N PHE A 107 -4.61 1.10 15.50
CA PHE A 107 -5.42 0.19 14.68
C PHE A 107 -6.91 0.25 15.02
N ASP A 108 -7.25 0.26 16.30
CA ASP A 108 -8.65 0.36 16.74
C ASP A 108 -9.31 1.63 16.21
N LYS A 109 -8.66 2.77 16.36
CA LYS A 109 -9.18 4.05 15.88
C LYS A 109 -9.23 4.15 14.34
N MET A 110 -8.24 3.61 13.66
CA MET A 110 -8.22 3.61 12.20
C MET A 110 -9.27 2.67 11.63
N ALA A 111 -9.52 1.52 12.23
CA ALA A 111 -10.58 0.60 11.84
C ALA A 111 -11.96 1.27 11.94
N ASP A 112 -12.22 1.98 13.03
CA ASP A 112 -13.45 2.74 13.21
C ASP A 112 -13.67 3.79 12.11
N ASN A 113 -12.61 4.48 11.73
CA ASN A 113 -12.68 5.49 10.68
C ASN A 113 -13.00 4.86 9.31
N VAL A 114 -12.37 3.76 8.97
CA VAL A 114 -12.64 3.00 7.74
C VAL A 114 -14.08 2.53 7.69
N MET A 115 -14.61 2.03 8.80
CA MET A 115 -16.00 1.60 8.89
C MET A 115 -17.00 2.74 8.74
N LYS A 116 -16.67 3.92 9.29
CA LYS A 116 -17.50 5.12 9.12
C LYS A 116 -17.54 5.60 7.69
N GLU A 117 -16.40 5.58 7.00
CA GLU A 117 -16.32 5.97 5.59
C GLU A 117 -17.11 5.03 4.69
N ARG A 118 -17.03 3.71 4.93
CA ARG A 118 -17.83 2.72 4.19
C ARG A 118 -19.34 2.94 4.29
N LYS A 119 -19.81 3.40 5.44
CA LYS A 119 -21.24 3.69 5.65
C LYS A 119 -21.73 4.96 4.97
N ARG A 120 -20.81 5.85 4.55
CA ARG A 120 -21.15 7.09 3.84
C ARG A 120 -21.26 6.91 2.33
N HIS A 121 -20.74 5.84 1.81
CA HIS A 121 -20.80 5.44 0.41
C HIS A 121 -21.74 4.27 0.21
#